data_122ba3c05aaa65b65408b63b6d6cf3b5
#
_entry.id   122ba3c05aaa65b65408b63b6d6cf3b5
#
_cell.length_a   1.000
_cell.length_b   1.000
_cell.length_c   1.000
_cell.angle_alpha   90.00
_cell.angle_beta   90.00
_cell.angle_gamma   90.00
#
_symmetry.space_group_name_H-M   'P 1'
#
loop_
_entity.id
_entity.type
_entity.pdbx_description
1 polymer ?
#
loop_
_entity_poly.entity_id
_entity_poly.type
_entity_poly.pdbx_seq_one_letter_code
_entity_poly.pdbx_strand_id
1 'polypeptide(L)'
;FYTKEDVKDYIRDIRLLLTESVEEMTDEKALTIIEEYVFSQERSSSCSFRDNTSLIERLFLSLRCEMDILQPYIDDKSISEIMVNGADSIFVERRGVITQVPLAFDSTEDLQELIRRIAGRVHREINELNPIVDARLSDGSRVNAVYGNIALNGPILTIRKFPERV
;
A
#
# COMPACT_ATOMS: atom_id res chain seq x y z
N PHE A 1 -7.93 -19.13 5.35
CA PHE A 1 -8.08 -18.24 4.19
C PHE A 1 -8.93 -17.02 4.57
N TYR A 2 -8.39 -15.84 4.34
CA TYR A 2 -9.07 -14.58 4.61
C TYR A 2 -9.58 -13.96 3.31
N THR A 3 -10.81 -13.43 3.34
CA THR A 3 -11.39 -12.74 2.19
C THR A 3 -11.00 -11.26 2.19
N LYS A 4 -11.23 -10.58 1.05
CA LYS A 4 -11.05 -9.13 0.95
C LYS A 4 -11.93 -8.36 1.96
N GLU A 5 -13.13 -8.86 2.19
CA GLU A 5 -14.06 -8.27 3.16
C GLU A 5 -13.54 -8.41 4.59
N ASP A 6 -12.98 -9.56 4.93
CA ASP A 6 -12.33 -9.76 6.24
C ASP A 6 -11.21 -8.74 6.47
N VAL A 7 -10.37 -8.51 5.46
CA VAL A 7 -9.28 -7.55 5.54
C VAL A 7 -9.80 -6.14 5.78
N LYS A 8 -10.84 -5.73 5.08
CA LYS A 8 -11.47 -4.40 5.26
C LYS A 8 -12.03 -4.23 6.67
N ASP A 9 -12.72 -5.22 7.17
CA ASP A 9 -13.30 -5.19 8.52
C ASP A 9 -12.20 -5.10 9.59
N TYR A 10 -11.13 -5.87 9.43
CA TYR A 10 -10.00 -5.86 10.34
C TYR A 10 -9.25 -4.53 10.31
N ILE A 11 -9.04 -3.94 9.14
CA ILE A 11 -8.44 -2.61 9.00
C ILE A 11 -9.26 -1.57 9.75
N ARG A 12 -10.57 -1.56 9.57
CA ARG A 12 -11.48 -0.64 10.25
C ARG A 12 -11.37 -0.78 11.77
N ASP A 13 -11.47 -1.99 12.28
CA ASP A 13 -11.47 -2.25 13.73
C ASP A 13 -10.11 -1.96 14.36
N ILE A 14 -9.03 -2.36 13.72
CA ILE A 14 -7.67 -2.10 14.22
C ILE A 14 -7.34 -0.61 14.17
N ARG A 15 -7.79 0.09 13.14
CA ARG A 15 -7.58 1.55 13.05
C ARG A 15 -8.18 2.28 14.24
N LEU A 16 -9.38 1.87 14.68
CA LEU A 16 -9.99 2.41 15.88
C LEU A 16 -9.14 2.14 17.12
N LEU A 17 -8.61 0.92 17.27
CA LEU A 17 -7.73 0.57 18.39
C LEU A 17 -6.45 1.42 18.40
N LEU A 18 -5.87 1.67 17.23
CA LEU A 18 -4.66 2.47 17.11
C LEU A 18 -4.91 3.95 17.44
N THR A 19 -6.07 4.48 17.08
CA THR A 19 -6.44 5.87 17.37
C THR A 19 -6.88 6.11 18.81
N GLU A 20 -7.42 5.11 19.48
CA GLU A 20 -7.84 5.19 20.88
C GLU A 20 -6.67 5.10 21.87
N SER A 21 -5.48 4.72 21.41
CA SER A 21 -4.30 4.65 22.25
C SER A 21 -3.88 6.05 22.74
N VAL A 22 -3.67 6.15 24.06
CA VAL A 22 -3.22 7.39 24.71
C VAL A 22 -1.72 7.60 24.53
N GLU A 23 -0.98 6.53 24.26
CA GLU A 23 0.47 6.55 24.09
C GLU A 23 0.84 6.84 22.63
N GLU A 24 2.05 7.39 22.43
CA GLU A 24 2.60 7.52 21.10
C GLU A 24 2.68 6.15 20.41
N MET A 25 2.10 6.05 19.23
CA MET A 25 2.06 4.81 18.48
C MET A 25 3.36 4.60 17.71
N THR A 26 4.13 3.61 18.12
CA THR A 26 5.31 3.13 17.39
C THR A 26 4.93 1.96 16.49
N ASP A 27 5.77 1.63 15.51
CA ASP A 27 5.55 0.48 14.64
C ASP A 27 5.54 -0.84 15.43
N GLU A 28 6.38 -0.96 16.46
CA GLU A 28 6.40 -2.13 17.34
C GLU A 28 5.09 -2.30 18.12
N LYS A 29 4.57 -1.22 18.68
CA LYS A 29 3.28 -1.22 19.38
C LYS A 29 2.13 -1.54 18.41
N ALA A 30 2.14 -0.95 17.24
CA ALA A 30 1.14 -1.20 16.22
C ALA A 30 1.14 -2.66 15.80
N LEU A 31 2.31 -3.25 15.56
CA LEU A 31 2.43 -4.66 15.21
C LEU A 31 1.87 -5.57 16.31
N THR A 32 2.18 -5.28 17.57
CA THR A 32 1.63 -6.02 18.71
C THR A 32 0.10 -5.97 18.76
N ILE A 33 -0.47 -4.79 18.57
CA ILE A 33 -1.94 -4.61 18.52
C ILE A 33 -2.56 -5.39 17.38
N ILE A 34 -1.94 -5.36 16.21
CA ILE A 34 -2.41 -6.12 15.04
C ILE A 34 -2.38 -7.62 15.31
N GLU A 35 -1.28 -8.13 15.83
CA GLU A 35 -1.13 -9.55 16.17
C GLU A 35 -2.17 -9.99 17.21
N GLU A 36 -2.33 -9.25 18.29
CA GLU A 36 -3.31 -9.53 19.33
C GLU A 36 -4.73 -9.54 18.77
N TYR A 37 -5.07 -8.58 17.92
CA TYR A 37 -6.38 -8.52 17.29
C TYR A 37 -6.64 -9.76 16.42
N VAL A 38 -5.71 -10.11 15.53
CA VAL A 38 -5.88 -11.25 14.62
C VAL A 38 -6.03 -12.55 15.40
N PHE A 39 -5.18 -12.79 16.39
CA PHE A 39 -5.23 -14.02 17.17
C PHE A 39 -6.38 -14.07 18.19
N SER A 40 -7.02 -12.94 18.49
CA SER A 40 -8.24 -12.90 19.31
C SER A 40 -9.50 -13.29 18.53
N GLN A 41 -9.44 -13.27 17.20
CA GLN A 41 -10.58 -13.66 16.36
C GLN A 41 -10.65 -15.19 16.24
N GLU A 42 -11.85 -15.75 16.33
CA GLU A 42 -12.08 -17.20 16.20
C GLU A 42 -11.54 -17.75 14.87
N ARG A 43 -11.61 -16.94 13.83
CA ARG A 43 -11.15 -17.32 12.50
C ARG A 43 -9.67 -17.65 12.42
N SER A 44 -8.85 -17.10 13.30
CA SER A 44 -7.41 -17.40 13.34
C SER A 44 -7.15 -18.87 13.64
N SER A 45 -8.01 -19.53 14.42
CA SER A 45 -7.89 -20.96 14.75
C SER A 45 -8.14 -21.88 13.55
N SER A 46 -8.96 -21.43 12.61
CA SER A 46 -9.30 -22.20 11.39
C SER A 46 -8.39 -21.89 10.20
N CYS A 47 -7.51 -20.92 10.34
CA CYS A 47 -6.52 -20.55 9.32
C CYS A 47 -5.15 -21.10 9.68
N SER A 48 -4.33 -21.36 8.64
CA SER A 48 -2.95 -21.79 8.87
C SER A 48 -2.11 -20.67 9.49
N PHE A 49 -1.01 -21.03 10.11
CA PHE A 49 -0.03 -20.07 10.62
C PHE A 49 0.46 -19.13 9.51
N ARG A 50 0.67 -19.68 8.32
CA ARG A 50 1.08 -18.90 7.15
C ARG A 50 0.03 -17.88 6.75
N ASP A 51 -1.25 -18.24 6.73
CA ASP A 51 -2.34 -17.32 6.40
C ASP A 51 -2.48 -16.21 7.43
N ASN A 52 -2.36 -16.54 8.71
CA ASN A 52 -2.40 -15.55 9.79
C ASN A 52 -1.22 -14.58 9.70
N THR A 53 -0.02 -15.08 9.46
CA THR A 53 1.19 -14.25 9.31
C THR A 53 1.12 -13.34 8.10
N SER A 54 0.65 -13.85 6.96
CA SER A 54 0.46 -13.05 5.75
C SER A 54 -0.57 -11.94 5.95
N LEU A 55 -1.65 -12.24 6.66
CA LEU A 55 -2.67 -11.24 7.00
C LEU A 55 -2.08 -10.13 7.89
N ILE A 56 -1.34 -10.51 8.92
CA ILE A 56 -0.71 -9.55 9.84
C ILE A 56 0.22 -8.61 9.08
N GLU A 57 1.06 -9.14 8.22
CA GLU A 57 1.95 -8.33 7.38
C GLU A 57 1.18 -7.37 6.51
N ARG A 58 0.13 -7.83 5.84
CA ARG A 58 -0.71 -7.00 4.99
C ARG A 58 -1.41 -5.88 5.77
N LEU A 59 -1.95 -6.18 6.95
CA LEU A 59 -2.58 -5.19 7.81
C LEU A 59 -1.58 -4.13 8.25
N PHE A 60 -0.37 -4.54 8.62
CA PHE A 60 0.70 -3.61 8.99
C PHE A 60 1.05 -2.67 7.83
N LEU A 61 1.24 -3.19 6.63
CA LEU A 61 1.54 -2.38 5.45
C LEU A 61 0.43 -1.35 5.17
N SER A 62 -0.83 -1.76 5.25
CA SER A 62 -1.97 -0.88 5.00
C SER A 62 -2.16 0.18 6.08
N LEU A 63 -1.88 -0.14 7.34
CA LEU A 63 -2.15 0.74 8.47
C LEU A 63 -0.97 1.65 8.83
N ARG A 64 0.26 1.21 8.60
CA ARG A 64 1.45 1.91 9.07
C ARG A 64 2.41 2.37 7.98
N CYS A 65 2.35 1.78 6.80
CA CYS A 65 3.28 2.13 5.74
C CYS A 65 2.70 3.17 4.79
N GLU A 66 3.52 4.15 4.48
CA GLU A 66 3.18 5.30 3.67
C GLU A 66 2.73 4.93 2.25
N MET A 67 3.37 3.92 1.68
CA MET A 67 3.11 3.44 0.33
C MET A 67 2.29 2.15 0.29
N ASP A 68 1.61 1.82 1.39
CA ASP A 68 0.74 0.64 1.49
C ASP A 68 1.50 -0.64 1.08
N ILE A 69 0.87 -1.50 0.31
CA ILE A 69 1.47 -2.77 -0.14
C ILE A 69 2.72 -2.58 -1.03
N LEU A 70 2.96 -1.39 -1.55
CA LEU A 70 4.15 -1.09 -2.36
C LEU A 70 5.40 -0.82 -1.51
N GLN A 71 5.25 -0.64 -0.20
CA GLN A 71 6.36 -0.25 0.66
C GLN A 71 7.58 -1.18 0.57
N PRO A 72 7.47 -2.51 0.55
CA PRO A 72 8.64 -3.38 0.40
C PRO A 72 9.41 -3.14 -0.89
N TYR A 73 8.74 -2.79 -1.98
CA TYR A 73 9.37 -2.49 -3.27
C TYR A 73 10.01 -1.10 -3.28
N ILE A 74 9.41 -0.16 -2.57
CA ILE A 74 10.02 1.18 -2.36
C ILE A 74 11.32 1.04 -1.59
N ASP A 75 11.35 0.20 -0.57
CA ASP A 75 12.51 0.01 0.31
C ASP A 75 13.60 -0.90 -0.32
N ASP A 76 13.25 -1.65 -1.35
CA ASP A 76 14.20 -2.54 -2.04
C ASP A 76 15.10 -1.74 -2.98
N LYS A 77 16.37 -1.61 -2.62
CA LYS A 77 17.38 -0.83 -3.36
C LYS A 77 17.66 -1.38 -4.76
N SER A 78 17.37 -2.65 -5.02
CA SER A 78 17.56 -3.26 -6.34
C SER A 78 16.50 -2.85 -7.36
N ILE A 79 15.38 -2.29 -6.89
CA ILE A 79 14.27 -1.85 -7.73
C ILE A 79 14.45 -0.38 -8.07
N SER A 80 14.44 -0.06 -9.37
CA SER A 80 14.58 1.31 -9.89
C SER A 80 13.24 1.96 -10.19
N GLU A 81 12.23 1.18 -10.54
CA GLU A 81 10.93 1.68 -10.97
C GLU A 81 9.82 0.72 -10.56
N ILE A 82 8.68 1.28 -10.15
CA ILE A 82 7.46 0.55 -9.83
C ILE A 82 6.35 1.10 -10.71
N MET A 83 5.65 0.22 -11.42
CA MET A 83 4.59 0.55 -12.37
C MET A 83 3.33 -0.18 -11.96
N VAL A 84 2.30 0.57 -11.60
CA VAL A 84 0.97 0.04 -11.25
C VAL A 84 0.01 0.41 -12.36
N ASN A 85 -0.47 -0.58 -13.08
CA ASN A 85 -1.39 -0.41 -14.20
C ASN A 85 -2.76 -1.01 -13.83
N GLY A 86 -3.52 -0.29 -13.04
CA GLY A 86 -4.71 -0.81 -12.40
C GLY A 86 -4.39 -1.63 -11.15
N ALA A 87 -5.42 -2.00 -10.39
CA ALA A 87 -5.26 -2.68 -9.11
C ALA A 87 -4.57 -4.05 -9.20
N ASP A 88 -4.73 -4.75 -10.34
CA ASP A 88 -4.30 -6.14 -10.50
C ASP A 88 -2.93 -6.30 -11.19
N SER A 89 -2.34 -5.23 -11.68
CA SER A 89 -1.15 -5.31 -12.52
C SER A 89 -0.04 -4.42 -11.97
N ILE A 90 0.87 -5.01 -11.21
CA ILE A 90 2.02 -4.33 -10.63
C ILE A 90 3.30 -4.92 -11.21
N PHE A 91 4.15 -4.04 -11.76
CA PHE A 91 5.43 -4.39 -12.36
C PHE A 91 6.55 -3.66 -11.64
N VAL A 92 7.70 -4.29 -11.56
CA VAL A 92 8.93 -3.66 -11.04
C VAL A 92 10.07 -3.82 -12.03
N GLU A 93 10.96 -2.84 -12.06
CA GLU A 93 12.19 -2.90 -12.85
C GLU A 93 13.38 -3.10 -11.92
N ARG A 94 14.14 -4.18 -12.16
CA ARG A 94 15.42 -4.48 -11.50
C ARG A 94 16.48 -4.63 -12.57
N ARG A 95 17.53 -3.82 -12.50
CA ARG A 95 18.70 -3.93 -13.40
C ARG A 95 18.29 -3.99 -14.88
N GLY A 96 17.33 -3.15 -15.27
CA GLY A 96 16.84 -3.10 -16.65
C GLY A 96 15.83 -4.18 -17.02
N VAL A 97 15.49 -5.09 -16.12
CA VAL A 97 14.52 -6.17 -16.36
C VAL A 97 13.20 -5.86 -15.67
N ILE A 98 12.12 -5.82 -16.44
CA ILE A 98 10.77 -5.59 -15.94
C ILE A 98 10.08 -6.93 -15.69
N THR A 99 9.58 -7.12 -14.47
CA THR A 99 8.84 -8.32 -14.08
C THR A 99 7.54 -7.94 -13.40
N GLN A 100 6.50 -8.73 -13.63
CA GLN A 100 5.24 -8.61 -12.90
C GLN A 100 5.40 -9.26 -11.53
N VAL A 101 4.97 -8.57 -10.47
CA VAL A 101 4.99 -9.12 -9.13
C VAL A 101 3.63 -9.77 -8.79
N PRO A 102 3.62 -10.85 -7.99
CA PRO A 102 2.40 -11.56 -7.63
C PRO A 102 1.65 -10.83 -6.49
N LEU A 103 1.42 -9.54 -6.66
CA LEU A 103 0.79 -8.67 -5.69
C LEU A 103 -0.28 -7.83 -6.40
N ALA A 104 -1.36 -7.58 -5.71
CA ALA A 104 -2.46 -6.75 -6.22
C ALA A 104 -3.08 -5.94 -5.09
N PHE A 105 -3.62 -4.78 -5.42
CA PHE A 105 -4.54 -4.08 -4.53
C PHE A 105 -5.85 -4.86 -4.45
N ASP A 106 -6.52 -4.81 -3.31
CA ASP A 106 -7.80 -5.51 -3.13
C ASP A 106 -8.90 -4.98 -4.03
N SER A 107 -8.84 -3.70 -4.34
CA SER A 107 -9.82 -3.02 -5.19
C SER A 107 -9.19 -1.82 -5.88
N THR A 108 -9.88 -1.34 -6.91
CA THR A 108 -9.55 -0.09 -7.59
C THR A 108 -9.61 1.09 -6.61
N GLU A 109 -10.55 1.07 -5.68
CA GLU A 109 -10.74 2.11 -4.66
C GLU A 109 -9.52 2.19 -3.74
N ASP A 110 -8.93 1.06 -3.36
CA ASP A 110 -7.72 1.04 -2.52
C ASP A 110 -6.52 1.68 -3.22
N LEU A 111 -6.36 1.42 -4.51
CA LEU A 111 -5.33 2.08 -5.32
C LEU A 111 -5.60 3.58 -5.44
N GLN A 112 -6.83 3.98 -5.70
CA GLN A 112 -7.22 5.39 -5.78
C GLN A 112 -6.98 6.12 -4.46
N GLU A 113 -7.26 5.47 -3.34
CA GLU A 113 -7.02 6.03 -2.01
C GLU A 113 -5.52 6.28 -1.77
N LEU A 114 -4.66 5.35 -2.16
CA LEU A 114 -3.21 5.54 -2.10
C LEU A 114 -2.77 6.74 -2.95
N ILE A 115 -3.29 6.85 -4.17
CA ILE A 115 -2.99 7.96 -5.08
C ILE A 115 -3.43 9.31 -4.47
N ARG A 116 -4.61 9.37 -3.86
CA ARG A 116 -5.09 10.58 -3.17
C ARG A 116 -4.20 10.97 -1.99
N ARG A 117 -3.73 9.99 -1.23
CA ARG A 117 -2.80 10.26 -0.12
C ARG A 117 -1.47 10.83 -0.60
N ILE A 118 -0.94 10.29 -1.69
CA ILE A 118 0.29 10.81 -2.31
C ILE A 118 0.08 12.25 -2.80
N ALA A 119 -1.01 12.51 -3.48
CA ALA A 119 -1.35 13.85 -3.97
C ALA A 119 -1.51 14.84 -2.82
N GLY A 120 -2.18 14.43 -1.74
CA GLY A 120 -2.39 15.25 -0.55
C GLY A 120 -1.10 15.70 0.13
N ARG A 121 -0.04 14.89 0.08
CA ARG A 121 1.27 15.23 0.66
C ARG A 121 1.96 16.39 -0.06
N VAL A 122 1.69 16.58 -1.33
CA VAL A 122 2.21 17.70 -2.12
C VAL A 122 1.15 18.79 -2.30
N HIS A 123 0.12 18.78 -1.46
CA HIS A 123 -0.98 19.74 -1.45
C HIS A 123 -1.71 19.84 -2.80
N ARG A 124 -1.89 18.70 -3.45
CA ARG A 124 -2.63 18.59 -4.70
C ARG A 124 -3.85 17.70 -4.54
N GLU A 125 -4.87 18.00 -5.32
CA GLU A 125 -6.04 17.14 -5.46
C GLU A 125 -5.96 16.36 -6.77
N ILE A 126 -6.34 15.10 -6.72
CA ILE A 126 -6.53 14.26 -7.90
C ILE A 126 -7.99 13.79 -7.92
N ASN A 127 -8.67 14.07 -9.02
CA ASN A 127 -10.08 13.73 -9.22
C ASN A 127 -10.41 13.77 -10.71
N GLU A 128 -11.68 13.72 -11.05
CA GLU A 128 -12.15 13.76 -12.45
C GLU A 128 -11.80 15.07 -13.17
N LEU A 129 -11.70 16.17 -12.44
CA LEU A 129 -11.35 17.49 -12.98
C LEU A 129 -9.84 17.67 -13.10
N ASN A 130 -9.06 17.07 -12.20
CA ASN A 130 -7.60 17.12 -12.18
C ASN A 130 -7.07 15.68 -12.16
N PRO A 131 -7.09 14.98 -13.30
CA PRO A 131 -6.85 13.53 -13.31
C PRO A 131 -5.39 13.12 -13.28
N ILE A 132 -4.46 14.06 -13.37
CA ILE A 132 -3.01 13.78 -13.43
C ILE A 132 -2.30 14.52 -12.31
N VAL A 133 -1.44 13.80 -11.60
CA VAL A 133 -0.54 14.36 -10.58
C VAL A 133 0.89 13.91 -10.89
N ASP A 134 1.81 14.86 -10.91
CA ASP A 134 3.25 14.64 -10.95
C ASP A 134 3.83 15.22 -9.65
N ALA A 135 4.47 14.38 -8.84
CA ALA A 135 4.93 14.74 -7.51
C ALA A 135 6.30 14.14 -7.22
N ARG A 136 6.96 14.67 -6.18
CA ARG A 136 8.22 14.12 -5.68
C ARG A 136 8.03 13.72 -4.23
N LEU A 137 8.42 12.49 -3.90
CA LEU A 137 8.40 11.98 -2.52
C LEU A 137 9.58 12.55 -1.71
N SER A 138 9.52 12.38 -0.40
CA SER A 138 10.55 12.86 0.53
C SER A 138 11.93 12.25 0.28
N ASP A 139 11.99 11.03 -0.26
CA ASP A 139 13.23 10.35 -0.63
C ASP A 139 13.81 10.79 -1.99
N GLY A 140 13.13 11.72 -2.69
CA GLY A 140 13.51 12.20 -4.01
C GLY A 140 12.91 11.41 -5.16
N SER A 141 12.19 10.33 -4.90
CA SER A 141 11.51 9.55 -5.93
C SER A 141 10.43 10.38 -6.62
N ARG A 142 10.30 10.20 -7.93
CA ARG A 142 9.31 10.89 -8.74
C ARG A 142 8.09 10.02 -8.92
N VAL A 143 6.91 10.57 -8.65
CA VAL A 143 5.64 9.89 -8.77
C VAL A 143 4.79 10.56 -9.84
N ASN A 144 4.28 9.75 -10.77
CA ASN A 144 3.26 10.16 -11.72
C ASN A 144 2.03 9.30 -11.51
N ALA A 145 0.87 9.91 -11.34
CA ALA A 145 -0.38 9.22 -11.14
C ALA A 145 -1.45 9.74 -12.09
N VAL A 146 -2.27 8.81 -12.60
CA VAL A 146 -3.39 9.12 -13.51
C VAL A 146 -4.66 8.56 -12.89
N TYR A 147 -5.67 9.42 -12.73
CA TYR A 147 -6.97 9.02 -12.18
C TYR A 147 -7.72 8.10 -13.14
N GLY A 148 -8.47 7.16 -12.58
CA GLY A 148 -9.05 6.05 -13.33
C GLY A 148 -10.08 6.40 -14.41
N ASN A 149 -10.64 7.62 -14.39
CA ASN A 149 -11.63 8.03 -15.38
C ASN A 149 -11.07 8.24 -16.79
N ILE A 150 -9.76 8.47 -16.92
CA ILE A 150 -9.12 8.65 -18.22
C ILE A 150 -8.21 7.49 -18.62
N ALA A 151 -7.94 6.58 -17.68
CA ALA A 151 -7.11 5.41 -17.93
C ALA A 151 -7.97 4.21 -18.31
N LEU A 152 -7.61 3.51 -19.38
CA LEU A 152 -8.41 2.38 -19.92
C LEU A 152 -8.54 1.20 -18.94
N ASN A 153 -7.50 0.94 -18.13
CA ASN A 153 -7.43 -0.21 -17.24
C ASN A 153 -7.52 0.18 -15.75
N GLY A 154 -8.09 1.34 -15.46
CA GLY A 154 -8.15 1.89 -14.12
C GLY A 154 -7.01 2.86 -13.83
N PRO A 155 -6.82 3.27 -12.56
CA PRO A 155 -5.77 4.21 -12.19
C PRO A 155 -4.38 3.68 -12.50
N ILE A 156 -3.48 4.60 -12.87
CA ILE A 156 -2.08 4.30 -13.15
C ILE A 156 -1.21 5.04 -12.15
N LEU A 157 -0.23 4.35 -11.60
CA LEU A 157 0.75 4.93 -10.67
C LEU A 157 2.14 4.47 -11.09
N THR A 158 3.02 5.41 -11.35
CA THR A 158 4.42 5.13 -11.70
C THR A 158 5.33 5.82 -10.69
N ILE A 159 6.25 5.07 -10.10
CA ILE A 159 7.23 5.58 -9.15
C ILE A 159 8.61 5.29 -9.71
N ARG A 160 9.36 6.35 -10.02
CA ARG A 160 10.75 6.26 -10.45
C ARG A 160 11.63 6.67 -9.29
N LYS A 161 12.41 5.71 -8.78
CA LYS A 161 13.29 5.98 -7.66
C LYS A 161 14.46 6.86 -8.04
N PHE A 162 14.89 7.67 -7.06
CA PHE A 162 16.09 8.47 -7.22
C PHE A 162 17.30 7.53 -7.16
N PRO A 163 18.21 7.56 -8.17
CA PRO A 163 19.39 6.69 -8.14
C PRO A 163 20.29 7.06 -6.97
N GLU A 164 20.64 6.07 -6.15
CA GLU A 164 21.69 6.26 -5.16
C GLU A 164 22.99 6.55 -5.90
N ARG A 165 23.60 7.69 -5.60
CA ARG A 165 24.96 7.97 -6.08
C ARG A 165 25.90 7.05 -5.30
N VAL A 166 26.57 6.20 -6.04
CA VAL A 166 27.67 5.39 -5.52
C VAL A 166 28.86 6.30 -5.26
#